data_1b160f2b34b2dea7f0f8e7baf3995642
#
_entry.id   1b160f2b34b2dea7f0f8e7baf3995642
#
_cell.length_a   1.000
_cell.length_b   1.000
_cell.length_c   1.000
_cell.angle_alpha   90.00
_cell.angle_beta   90.00
_cell.angle_gamma   90.00
#
_symmetry.space_group_name_H-M   'P 1'
#
loop_
_entity.id
_entity.type
_entity.pdbx_description
1 polymer ?
#
loop_
_entity_poly.entity_id
_entity_poly.type
_entity_poly.pdbx_seq_one_letter_code
_entity_poly.pdbx_strand_id
1 'polypeptide(L)'
;MRFCFSAFLLFEEGRGTVEKQVMIRCKSIQRDERGKAEEVVLETPGVYGEDEDCRYLTYEETSLSGMEGTTTTIRMYGDHVTLSRQGSFLQETEYRPGTVAKSEYITPAGPVEITVSSKEITDTVSGGKGRLRLIYDIEMKGLFSHLNEIIIDVREESETSWKSEKN
;
A
#
# COMPACT_ATOMS: atom_id res chain seq x y z
N MET A 1 -18.29 9.56 -1.45
CA MET A 1 -16.92 9.02 -1.50
C MET A 1 -16.47 8.97 -2.95
N ARG A 2 -15.61 9.89 -3.31
CA ARG A 2 -15.06 9.89 -4.67
C ARG A 2 -13.87 8.95 -4.71
N PHE A 3 -14.03 7.86 -5.41
CA PHE A 3 -12.92 7.00 -5.74
C PHE A 3 -12.02 7.73 -6.74
N CYS A 4 -10.71 7.66 -6.56
CA CYS A 4 -9.76 8.06 -7.60
C CYS A 4 -9.85 7.07 -8.79
N PHE A 5 -11.04 6.80 -9.25
CA PHE A 5 -11.28 5.95 -10.41
C PHE A 5 -10.82 6.62 -11.70
N SER A 6 -10.55 7.88 -11.59
CA SER A 6 -10.37 8.71 -12.75
C SER A 6 -8.96 8.71 -13.34
N ALA A 7 -7.99 8.11 -12.66
CA ALA A 7 -6.64 8.06 -13.25
C ALA A 7 -6.63 7.30 -14.58
N PHE A 8 -7.55 6.38 -14.78
CA PHE A 8 -7.65 5.61 -16.03
C PHE A 8 -8.49 6.28 -17.11
N LEU A 9 -9.40 7.17 -16.72
CA LEU A 9 -10.33 7.84 -17.67
C LEU A 9 -9.92 9.27 -18.00
N LEU A 10 -9.00 9.85 -17.26
CA LEU A 10 -8.54 11.23 -17.46
C LEU A 10 -7.29 11.34 -18.31
N PHE A 11 -7.04 10.37 -19.16
CA PHE A 11 -6.07 10.52 -20.24
C PHE A 11 -6.49 11.58 -21.24
N GLU A 12 -7.69 12.11 -21.10
CA GLU A 12 -8.17 13.19 -21.94
C GLU A 12 -7.98 14.51 -21.20
N GLU A 13 -7.19 15.33 -21.77
CA GLU A 13 -7.02 16.74 -21.54
C GLU A 13 -6.18 17.19 -20.33
N GLY A 14 -4.89 17.36 -20.58
CA GLY A 14 -4.15 18.57 -20.20
C GLY A 14 -4.04 18.98 -18.74
N ARG A 15 -4.65 18.27 -17.81
CA ARG A 15 -4.40 18.46 -16.39
C ARG A 15 -3.41 17.41 -15.96
N GLY A 16 -2.16 17.82 -15.93
CA GLY A 16 -1.04 16.93 -15.77
C GLY A 16 -1.14 16.01 -14.57
N THR A 17 -1.67 14.81 -14.79
CA THR A 17 -1.34 13.68 -13.92
C THR A 17 0.12 13.41 -14.16
N VAL A 18 0.96 13.73 -13.17
CA VAL A 18 2.37 13.40 -13.24
C VAL A 18 2.50 11.94 -12.89
N GLU A 19 2.95 11.12 -13.83
CA GLU A 19 3.28 9.72 -13.57
C GLU A 19 4.77 9.49 -13.77
N LYS A 20 5.37 8.72 -12.88
CA LYS A 20 6.78 8.33 -12.93
C LYS A 20 6.95 6.86 -12.66
N GLN A 21 7.87 6.24 -13.40
CA GLN A 21 8.33 4.90 -13.06
C GLN A 21 9.21 4.97 -11.82
N VAL A 22 8.91 4.14 -10.84
CA VAL A 22 9.63 4.13 -9.56
C VAL A 22 10.00 2.71 -9.17
N MET A 23 10.94 2.59 -8.25
CA MET A 23 11.20 1.36 -7.51
C MET A 23 10.56 1.47 -6.14
N ILE A 24 9.83 0.47 -5.77
CA ILE A 24 9.11 0.39 -4.51
C ILE A 24 9.71 -0.74 -3.67
N ARG A 25 10.07 -0.42 -2.45
CA ARG A 25 10.46 -1.41 -1.45
C ARG A 25 9.43 -1.39 -0.34
N CYS A 26 8.71 -2.48 -0.21
CA CYS A 26 7.71 -2.65 0.83
C CYS A 26 8.22 -3.63 1.88
N LYS A 27 8.32 -3.18 3.11
CA LYS A 27 8.65 -3.99 4.26
C LYS A 27 7.44 -4.10 5.15
N SER A 28 6.96 -5.30 5.36
CA SER A 28 5.84 -5.60 6.24
C SER A 28 6.35 -6.35 7.46
N ILE A 29 6.00 -5.86 8.64
CA ILE A 29 6.33 -6.49 9.91
C ILE A 29 5.01 -6.80 10.60
N GLN A 30 4.78 -8.08 10.90
CA GLN A 30 3.61 -8.55 11.63
C GLN A 30 4.02 -9.07 13.00
N ARG A 31 3.36 -8.60 14.04
CA ARG A 31 3.58 -9.08 15.40
C ARG A 31 2.32 -9.75 15.91
N ASP A 32 2.45 -10.99 16.33
CA ASP A 32 1.36 -11.73 16.96
C ASP A 32 1.18 -11.32 18.43
N GLU A 33 0.15 -11.88 19.08
CA GLU A 33 -0.17 -11.61 20.49
C GLU A 33 0.93 -12.03 21.46
N ARG A 34 1.85 -12.89 21.02
CA ARG A 34 3.00 -13.36 21.80
C ARG A 34 4.25 -12.50 21.59
N GLY A 35 4.13 -11.49 20.70
CA GLY A 35 5.25 -10.63 20.35
C GLY A 35 6.20 -11.21 19.32
N LYS A 36 5.88 -12.37 18.73
CA LYS A 36 6.67 -12.92 17.64
C LYS A 36 6.47 -12.07 16.39
N ALA A 37 7.57 -11.65 15.80
CA ALA A 37 7.56 -10.83 14.59
C ALA A 37 7.90 -11.66 13.35
N GLU A 38 7.13 -11.46 12.30
CA GLU A 38 7.45 -11.94 10.96
C GLU A 38 7.65 -10.74 10.05
N GLU A 39 8.66 -10.82 9.19
CA GLU A 39 9.03 -9.75 8.29
C GLU A 39 9.08 -10.25 6.86
N VAL A 40 8.45 -9.49 5.96
CA VAL A 40 8.49 -9.73 4.52
C VAL A 40 8.98 -8.45 3.84
N VAL A 41 9.96 -8.58 2.96
CA VAL A 41 10.46 -7.48 2.15
C VAL A 41 10.22 -7.79 0.68
N LEU A 42 9.61 -6.85 -0.02
CA LEU A 42 9.31 -6.91 -1.44
C LEU A 42 9.96 -5.71 -2.13
N GLU A 43 10.70 -5.96 -3.19
CA GLU A 43 11.19 -4.89 -4.07
C GLU A 43 10.58 -5.11 -5.46
N THR A 44 9.95 -4.08 -6.00
CA THR A 44 9.25 -4.18 -7.28
C THR A 44 9.22 -2.84 -8.00
N PRO A 45 9.27 -2.85 -9.33
CA PRO A 45 8.94 -1.64 -10.07
C PRO A 45 7.47 -1.29 -9.91
N GLY A 46 7.16 -0.03 -9.99
CA GLY A 46 5.81 0.46 -9.89
C GLY A 46 5.67 1.84 -10.51
N VAL A 47 4.50 2.42 -10.33
CA VAL A 47 4.18 3.76 -10.84
C VAL A 47 3.82 4.66 -9.67
N TYR A 48 4.42 5.84 -9.64
CA TYR A 48 4.01 6.93 -8.78
C TYR A 48 3.21 7.93 -9.60
N GLY A 49 2.11 8.41 -9.06
CA GLY A 49 1.32 9.44 -9.70
C GLY A 49 0.82 10.48 -8.72
N GLU A 50 0.49 11.64 -9.26
CA GLU A 50 -0.15 12.74 -8.53
C GLU A 50 -1.35 13.22 -9.33
N ASP A 51 -2.47 13.39 -8.67
CA ASP A 51 -3.64 14.08 -9.19
C ASP A 51 -4.01 15.23 -8.24
N GLU A 52 -5.16 15.88 -8.50
CA GLU A 52 -5.60 17.02 -7.68
C GLU A 52 -5.92 16.65 -6.23
N ASP A 53 -6.31 15.39 -6.00
CA ASP A 53 -6.84 14.96 -4.71
C ASP A 53 -5.83 14.13 -3.92
N CYS A 54 -4.96 13.38 -4.59
CA CYS A 54 -4.06 12.47 -3.90
C CYS A 54 -2.78 12.17 -4.70
N ARG A 55 -1.82 11.62 -4.00
CA ARG A 55 -0.66 10.95 -4.60
C ARG A 55 -0.92 9.45 -4.50
N TYR A 56 -0.42 8.68 -5.44
CA TYR A 56 -0.63 7.24 -5.43
C TYR A 56 0.58 6.46 -5.88
N LEU A 57 0.64 5.22 -5.40
CA LEU A 57 1.61 4.20 -5.80
C LEU A 57 0.83 2.99 -6.31
N THR A 58 1.22 2.45 -7.44
CA THR A 58 0.61 1.23 -7.99
C THR A 58 1.70 0.25 -8.35
N TYR A 59 1.54 -1.01 -7.96
CA TYR A 59 2.48 -2.08 -8.29
C TYR A 59 1.78 -3.44 -8.34
N GLU A 60 2.41 -4.36 -9.07
CA GLU A 60 1.97 -5.75 -9.13
C GLU A 60 2.56 -6.53 -7.97
N GLU A 61 1.72 -7.29 -7.29
CA GLU A 61 2.17 -8.20 -6.24
C GLU A 61 2.95 -9.37 -6.85
N THR A 62 3.88 -9.92 -6.07
CA THR A 62 4.72 -11.04 -6.49
C THR A 62 4.47 -12.27 -5.63
N SER A 63 5.11 -13.38 -5.99
CA SER A 63 5.07 -14.61 -5.20
C SER A 63 5.54 -14.44 -3.76
N LEU A 64 6.41 -13.45 -3.50
CA LEU A 64 6.92 -13.19 -2.15
C LEU A 64 5.83 -12.72 -1.19
N SER A 65 4.84 -12.01 -1.68
CA SER A 65 3.70 -11.58 -0.86
C SER A 65 2.59 -12.63 -0.79
N GLY A 66 2.67 -13.67 -1.62
CA GLY A 66 1.62 -14.68 -1.75
C GLY A 66 0.37 -14.19 -2.48
N MET A 67 0.42 -13.03 -3.11
CA MET A 67 -0.73 -12.40 -3.77
C MET A 67 -0.53 -12.22 -5.27
N GLU A 68 0.17 -13.15 -5.92
CA GLU A 68 0.37 -13.10 -7.38
C GLU A 68 -0.94 -12.89 -8.14
N GLY A 69 -0.86 -12.10 -9.21
CA GLY A 69 -2.04 -11.77 -10.02
C GLY A 69 -2.88 -10.65 -9.43
N THR A 70 -2.35 -9.91 -8.47
CA THR A 70 -3.03 -8.82 -7.79
C THR A 70 -2.27 -7.51 -8.02
N THR A 71 -3.01 -6.46 -8.34
CA THR A 71 -2.48 -5.09 -8.42
C THR A 71 -2.83 -4.36 -7.14
N THR A 72 -1.84 -3.80 -6.48
CA THR A 72 -2.02 -3.00 -5.26
C THR A 72 -1.85 -1.52 -5.60
N THR A 73 -2.81 -0.71 -5.19
CA THR A 73 -2.75 0.76 -5.31
C THR A 73 -2.90 1.38 -3.94
N ILE A 74 -1.98 2.26 -3.60
CA ILE A 74 -1.98 2.99 -2.34
C ILE A 74 -2.16 4.46 -2.66
N ARG A 75 -3.21 5.08 -2.12
CA ARG A 75 -3.51 6.50 -2.30
C ARG A 75 -3.28 7.27 -1.01
N MET A 76 -2.55 8.37 -1.12
CA MET A 76 -2.15 9.19 0.02
C MET A 76 -2.83 10.56 -0.09
N TYR A 77 -3.72 10.84 0.87
CA TYR A 77 -4.55 12.06 0.86
C TYR A 77 -4.08 13.14 1.84
N GLY A 78 -3.01 12.89 2.56
CA GLY A 78 -2.50 13.80 3.58
C GLY A 78 -2.97 13.44 4.99
N ASP A 79 -4.26 13.28 5.22
CA ASP A 79 -4.82 12.91 6.53
C ASP A 79 -5.18 11.42 6.64
N HIS A 80 -5.18 10.72 5.53
CA HIS A 80 -5.45 9.29 5.49
C HIS A 80 -4.84 8.64 4.26
N VAL A 81 -4.80 7.32 4.27
CA VAL A 81 -4.29 6.49 3.18
C VAL A 81 -5.32 5.42 2.87
N THR A 82 -5.55 5.14 1.60
CA THR A 82 -6.35 3.99 1.19
C THR A 82 -5.48 2.96 0.48
N LEU A 83 -5.79 1.69 0.71
CA LEU A 83 -5.16 0.58 0.02
C LEU A 83 -6.24 -0.18 -0.73
N SER A 84 -6.01 -0.36 -2.04
CA SER A 84 -6.89 -1.10 -2.92
C SER A 84 -6.13 -2.25 -3.55
N ARG A 85 -6.69 -3.44 -3.53
CA ARG A 85 -6.17 -4.62 -4.23
C ARG A 85 -7.21 -5.12 -5.21
N GLN A 86 -6.75 -5.42 -6.41
CA GLN A 86 -7.60 -5.93 -7.49
C GLN A 86 -6.90 -7.07 -8.22
N GLY A 87 -7.65 -8.13 -8.50
CA GLY A 87 -7.14 -9.32 -9.15
C GLY A 87 -7.50 -10.57 -8.37
N SER A 88 -6.53 -11.42 -8.09
CA SER A 88 -6.73 -12.66 -7.31
C SER A 88 -7.20 -12.39 -5.89
N PHE A 89 -6.82 -11.24 -5.34
CA PHE A 89 -7.28 -10.75 -4.05
C PHE A 89 -8.01 -9.42 -4.26
N LEU A 90 -9.12 -9.23 -3.55
CA LEU A 90 -9.87 -7.97 -3.60
C LEU A 90 -9.92 -7.40 -2.19
N GLN A 91 -9.55 -6.13 -2.06
CA GLN A 91 -9.55 -5.42 -0.78
C GLN A 91 -9.68 -3.93 -1.01
N GLU A 92 -10.44 -3.27 -0.15
CA GLU A 92 -10.39 -1.82 0.00
C GLU A 92 -10.35 -1.48 1.47
N THR A 93 -9.34 -0.76 1.90
CA THR A 93 -9.15 -0.42 3.31
C THR A 93 -8.69 1.02 3.43
N GLU A 94 -9.34 1.76 4.34
CA GLU A 94 -8.91 3.10 4.70
C GLU A 94 -8.12 3.05 6.01
N TYR A 95 -6.98 3.73 6.01
CA TYR A 95 -6.16 3.94 7.20
C TYR A 95 -6.22 5.41 7.58
N ARG A 96 -6.84 5.67 8.71
CA ARG A 96 -6.96 7.02 9.28
C ARG A 96 -6.65 6.95 10.76
N PRO A 97 -5.60 7.63 11.25
CA PRO A 97 -5.20 7.51 12.66
C PRO A 97 -6.36 7.74 13.63
N GLY A 98 -6.47 6.85 14.60
CA GLY A 98 -7.51 6.91 15.61
C GLY A 98 -8.86 6.35 15.18
N THR A 99 -8.96 5.72 14.01
CA THR A 99 -10.22 5.14 13.51
C THR A 99 -10.15 3.64 13.39
N VAL A 100 -11.33 3.02 13.37
CA VAL A 100 -11.53 1.60 13.14
C VAL A 100 -12.35 1.44 11.87
N ALA A 101 -11.83 0.67 10.90
CA ALA A 101 -12.51 0.38 9.64
C ALA A 101 -12.75 -1.11 9.50
N LYS A 102 -13.96 -1.47 9.09
CA LYS A 102 -14.32 -2.85 8.75
C LYS A 102 -14.45 -2.97 7.25
N SER A 103 -13.91 -4.04 6.70
CA SER A 103 -14.00 -4.34 5.27
C SER A 103 -14.00 -5.84 5.03
N GLU A 104 -14.29 -6.21 3.81
CA GLU A 104 -14.22 -7.58 3.37
C GLU A 104 -12.96 -7.78 2.52
N TYR A 105 -12.19 -8.78 2.88
CA TYR A 105 -11.00 -9.19 2.13
C TYR A 105 -11.36 -10.47 1.37
N ILE A 106 -11.43 -10.38 0.05
CA ILE A 106 -11.78 -11.52 -0.78
C ILE A 106 -10.50 -12.20 -1.23
N THR A 107 -10.35 -13.45 -0.84
CA THR A 107 -9.20 -14.29 -1.19
C THR A 107 -9.64 -15.40 -2.15
N PRO A 108 -8.70 -16.11 -2.79
CA PRO A 108 -9.06 -17.29 -3.58
C PRO A 108 -9.79 -18.39 -2.78
N ALA A 109 -9.63 -18.40 -1.46
CA ALA A 109 -10.34 -19.33 -0.57
C ALA A 109 -11.70 -18.79 -0.09
N GLY A 110 -12.06 -17.58 -0.48
CA GLY A 110 -13.32 -16.96 -0.12
C GLY A 110 -13.19 -15.65 0.67
N PRO A 111 -14.31 -15.02 1.04
CA PRO A 111 -14.30 -13.76 1.74
C PRO A 111 -13.89 -13.92 3.22
N VAL A 112 -13.16 -12.94 3.72
CA VAL A 112 -12.77 -12.84 5.12
C VAL A 112 -13.09 -11.43 5.61
N GLU A 113 -13.80 -11.32 6.72
CA GLU A 113 -14.05 -10.02 7.36
C GLU A 113 -12.80 -9.56 8.08
N ILE A 114 -12.36 -8.33 7.82
CA ILE A 114 -11.22 -7.72 8.51
C ILE A 114 -11.64 -6.45 9.21
N THR A 115 -11.01 -6.20 10.34
CA THR A 115 -11.13 -4.95 11.10
C THR A 115 -9.74 -4.35 11.24
N VAL A 116 -9.57 -3.11 10.81
CA VAL A 116 -8.31 -2.37 10.88
C VAL A 116 -8.46 -1.20 11.83
N SER A 117 -7.59 -1.16 12.84
CA SER A 117 -7.49 -0.04 13.77
C SER A 117 -6.20 0.71 13.48
N SER A 118 -6.31 1.87 12.84
CA SER A 118 -5.16 2.67 12.44
C SER A 118 -4.58 3.43 13.63
N LYS A 119 -3.26 3.37 13.80
CA LYS A 119 -2.54 4.03 14.90
C LYS A 119 -1.73 5.22 14.44
N GLU A 120 -0.82 4.99 13.49
CA GLU A 120 0.08 6.03 13.00
C GLU A 120 0.22 5.99 11.48
N ILE A 121 0.33 7.15 10.89
CA ILE A 121 0.70 7.32 9.48
C ILE A 121 1.79 8.38 9.43
N THR A 122 2.91 8.04 8.80
CA THR A 122 3.97 8.98 8.49
C THR A 122 4.20 8.93 6.98
N ASP A 123 4.10 10.07 6.32
CA ASP A 123 4.16 10.16 4.87
C ASP A 123 5.07 11.31 4.44
N THR A 124 6.18 10.97 3.80
CA THR A 124 7.10 11.93 3.20
C THR A 124 7.24 11.72 1.69
N VAL A 125 6.35 10.91 1.09
CA VAL A 125 6.40 10.62 -0.34
C VAL A 125 6.00 11.84 -1.14
N SER A 126 6.87 12.28 -2.03
CA SER A 126 6.65 13.43 -2.90
C SER A 126 7.52 13.33 -4.14
N GLY A 127 6.94 13.61 -5.29
CA GLY A 127 7.71 13.62 -6.54
C GLY A 127 8.35 12.28 -6.94
N GLY A 128 7.81 11.17 -6.45
CA GLY A 128 8.36 9.84 -6.74
C GLY A 128 9.47 9.39 -5.78
N LYS A 129 9.60 10.06 -4.64
CA LYS A 129 10.60 9.73 -3.61
C LYS A 129 10.01 9.89 -2.23
N GLY A 130 10.53 9.12 -1.28
CA GLY A 130 10.20 9.25 0.13
C GLY A 130 9.76 7.96 0.77
N ARG A 131 9.13 8.09 1.92
CA ARG A 131 8.70 6.95 2.74
C ARG A 131 7.28 7.15 3.24
N LEU A 132 6.49 6.10 3.12
CA LEU A 132 5.20 5.95 3.77
C LEU A 132 5.33 4.88 4.84
N ARG A 133 4.89 5.18 6.06
CA ARG A 133 4.87 4.23 7.16
C ARG A 133 3.48 4.18 7.77
N LEU A 134 2.93 2.98 7.90
CA LEU A 134 1.62 2.73 8.50
C LEU A 134 1.80 1.79 9.68
N ILE A 135 1.17 2.11 10.81
CA ILE A 135 1.07 1.21 11.97
C ILE A 135 -0.41 1.02 12.27
N TYR A 136 -0.84 -0.22 12.32
CA TYR A 136 -2.23 -0.55 12.56
C TYR A 136 -2.38 -1.95 13.15
N ASP A 137 -3.46 -2.16 13.91
CA ASP A 137 -3.90 -3.50 14.27
C ASP A 137 -4.83 -4.03 13.19
N ILE A 138 -4.67 -5.27 12.82
CA ILE A 138 -5.57 -5.98 11.92
C ILE A 138 -6.11 -7.22 12.62
N GLU A 139 -7.42 -7.39 12.58
CA GLU A 139 -8.12 -8.57 13.03
C GLU A 139 -8.80 -9.23 11.84
N MET A 140 -8.48 -10.48 11.61
CA MET A 140 -9.25 -11.35 10.70
C MET A 140 -10.15 -12.21 11.55
N LYS A 141 -11.45 -12.03 11.39
CA LYS A 141 -12.47 -12.68 12.23
C LYS A 141 -12.29 -14.20 12.28
N GLY A 142 -12.06 -14.70 13.50
CA GLY A 142 -11.89 -16.13 13.74
C GLY A 142 -10.51 -16.70 13.37
N LEU A 143 -9.58 -15.89 12.88
CA LEU A 143 -8.25 -16.33 12.47
C LEU A 143 -7.12 -15.75 13.34
N PHE A 144 -6.95 -14.45 13.36
CA PHE A 144 -5.88 -13.82 14.13
C PHE A 144 -6.12 -12.33 14.38
N SER A 145 -5.34 -11.80 15.32
CA SER A 145 -5.18 -10.37 15.54
C SER A 145 -3.69 -10.04 15.59
N HIS A 146 -3.23 -9.15 14.73
CA HIS A 146 -1.81 -8.78 14.62
C HIS A 146 -1.62 -7.28 14.64
N LEU A 147 -0.50 -6.83 15.23
CA LEU A 147 0.00 -5.48 15.04
C LEU A 147 0.89 -5.47 13.79
N ASN A 148 0.53 -4.66 12.83
CA ASN A 148 1.24 -4.54 11.56
C ASN A 148 1.93 -3.20 11.43
N GLU A 149 3.14 -3.25 10.90
CA GLU A 149 3.86 -2.08 10.43
C GLU A 149 4.21 -2.27 8.96
N ILE A 150 3.82 -1.32 8.13
CA ILE A 150 4.19 -1.31 6.72
C ILE A 150 5.07 -0.10 6.47
N ILE A 151 6.24 -0.32 5.88
CA ILE A 151 7.17 0.71 5.48
C ILE A 151 7.37 0.61 3.97
N ILE A 152 7.01 1.66 3.26
CA ILE A 152 7.14 1.72 1.82
C ILE A 152 8.14 2.81 1.46
N ASP A 153 9.27 2.40 0.91
CA ASP A 153 10.29 3.30 0.38
C ASP A 153 10.14 3.42 -1.13
N VAL A 154 10.14 4.63 -1.63
CA VAL A 154 9.96 4.93 -3.06
C VAL A 154 11.19 5.66 -3.56
N ARG A 155 11.69 5.23 -4.72
CA ARG A 155 12.82 5.87 -5.42
C ARG A 155 12.53 5.92 -6.91
N GLU A 156 13.07 6.90 -7.60
CA GLU A 156 12.98 6.95 -9.05
C GLU A 156 13.76 5.77 -9.65
N GLU A 157 13.23 5.19 -10.70
CA GLU A 157 13.82 4.01 -11.35
C GLU A 157 15.24 4.26 -11.90
N SER A 158 15.54 5.47 -12.27
CA SER A 158 16.86 5.89 -12.74
C SER A 158 17.94 5.97 -11.66
N GLU A 159 17.54 5.87 -10.36
CA GLU A 159 18.48 5.93 -9.25
C GLU A 159 19.04 4.54 -8.94
N THR A 160 20.34 4.37 -9.16
CA THR A 160 21.06 3.11 -8.93
C THR A 160 21.51 2.94 -7.46
N SER A 161 21.15 3.84 -6.59
CA SER A 161 21.59 3.86 -5.19
C SER A 161 21.25 2.61 -4.38
N TRP A 162 20.31 1.84 -4.86
CA TRP A 162 19.93 0.58 -4.22
C TRP A 162 20.99 -0.49 -4.28
N LYS A 163 21.80 -0.45 -5.36
CA LYS A 163 22.85 -1.44 -5.59
C LYS A 163 24.12 -1.16 -4.79
N SER A 164 24.30 0.06 -4.33
CA SER A 164 25.48 0.45 -3.58
C SER A 164 25.40 0.13 -2.09
N GLU A 165 24.23 -0.13 -1.57
CA GLU A 165 24.05 -0.50 -0.16
C GLU A 165 24.28 -2.00 0.13
N LYS A 166 24.49 -2.80 -0.92
CA LYS A 166 24.72 -4.24 -0.81
C LYS A 166 26.19 -4.66 -0.75
N ASN A 167 27.09 -3.70 -0.67
CA ASN A 167 28.51 -3.96 -0.51
C ASN A 167 28.99 -3.67 0.90
#